data_bc3dd25c397b6dd3621e57fb6dda738b
#
_entry.id   bc3dd25c397b6dd3621e57fb6dda738b
#
_cell.length_a   1.000
_cell.length_b   1.000
_cell.length_c   1.000
_cell.angle_alpha   90.00
_cell.angle_beta   90.00
_cell.angle_gamma   90.00
#
_symmetry.space_group_name_H-M   'P 1'
#
loop_
_entity.id
_entity.type
_entity.pdbx_description
1 polymer ?
#
loop_
_entity_poly.entity_id
_entity_poly.type
_entity_poly.pdbx_seq_one_letter_code
_entity_poly.pdbx_strand_id
1 'polypeptide(L)'
;MSPQEALTIARGKELDLVEVSPTAQPPVCRITDYGRYQYQEQKRTRQAKKNQKTIDIKEIKFRPKVDEHDYQFKKKHVERFLGHGDKVKATIFFRGREMAHPEFGRHILNRLVEDLSEVASQETMPRMEGNQMHTILTSKTVARKGR
;
A
#
# COMPACT_ATOMS: atom_id res chain seq x y z
N MET A 1 -40.59 -5.91 14.76
CA MET A 1 -41.12 -4.69 15.42
C MET A 1 -41.37 -3.62 14.39
N SER A 2 -42.51 -2.96 14.44
CA SER A 2 -42.79 -1.88 13.50
C SER A 2 -41.93 -0.64 13.81
N PRO A 3 -41.66 0.23 12.83
CA PRO A 3 -40.92 1.45 13.07
C PRO A 3 -41.57 2.37 14.11
N GLN A 4 -42.90 2.42 14.13
CA GLN A 4 -43.61 3.24 15.10
C GLN A 4 -43.45 2.74 16.52
N GLU A 5 -43.51 1.43 16.73
CA GLU A 5 -43.29 0.80 18.03
C GLU A 5 -41.88 1.07 18.52
N ALA A 6 -40.88 0.93 17.64
CA ALA A 6 -39.47 1.21 17.97
C ALA A 6 -39.25 2.67 18.37
N LEU A 7 -39.87 3.61 17.66
CA LEU A 7 -39.79 5.03 18.00
C LEU A 7 -40.48 5.33 19.35
N THR A 8 -41.59 4.70 19.64
CA THR A 8 -42.29 4.86 20.93
C THR A 8 -41.42 4.37 22.09
N ILE A 9 -40.76 3.23 21.93
CA ILE A 9 -39.88 2.67 22.94
C ILE A 9 -38.65 3.61 23.14
N ALA A 10 -38.08 4.12 22.05
CA ALA A 10 -36.93 5.01 22.10
C ALA A 10 -37.31 6.31 22.85
N ARG A 11 -38.45 6.90 22.56
CA ARG A 11 -38.95 8.10 23.26
C ARG A 11 -39.18 7.86 24.73
N GLY A 12 -39.74 6.69 25.08
CA GLY A 12 -40.01 6.33 26.47
C GLY A 12 -38.72 6.17 27.28
N LYS A 13 -37.60 5.83 26.63
CA LYS A 13 -36.30 5.70 27.27
C LYS A 13 -35.42 6.94 27.11
N GLU A 14 -35.94 7.98 26.48
CA GLU A 14 -35.21 9.21 26.15
C GLU A 14 -33.95 8.92 25.30
N LEU A 15 -34.02 7.94 24.42
CA LEU A 15 -32.96 7.54 23.51
C LEU A 15 -33.39 7.74 22.06
N ASP A 16 -32.42 7.62 21.15
CA ASP A 16 -32.65 7.75 19.72
C ASP A 16 -32.78 6.37 19.07
N LEU A 17 -33.52 6.32 17.97
CA LEU A 17 -33.57 5.15 17.10
C LEU A 17 -32.58 5.35 15.99
N VAL A 18 -31.54 4.53 15.94
CA VAL A 18 -30.46 4.63 14.98
C VAL A 18 -30.51 3.44 14.01
N GLU A 19 -30.51 3.74 12.70
CA GLU A 19 -30.50 2.73 11.66
C GLU A 19 -29.04 2.29 11.42
N VAL A 20 -28.67 1.12 11.95
CA VAL A 20 -27.29 0.62 11.93
C VAL A 20 -26.99 -0.20 10.68
N SER A 21 -28.01 -0.74 10.02
CA SER A 21 -27.84 -1.51 8.78
C SER A 21 -28.98 -1.21 7.82
N PRO A 22 -28.89 -0.09 7.05
CA PRO A 22 -29.95 0.30 6.13
C PRO A 22 -30.11 -0.62 4.94
N THR A 23 -29.06 -1.34 4.58
CA THR A 23 -29.07 -2.26 3.43
C THR A 23 -29.64 -3.64 3.76
N ALA A 24 -29.82 -3.96 5.04
CA ALA A 24 -30.43 -5.22 5.46
C ALA A 24 -31.94 -5.20 5.18
N GLN A 25 -32.52 -6.36 4.90
CA GLN A 25 -33.94 -6.49 4.70
C GLN A 25 -34.52 -7.49 5.69
N PRO A 26 -35.31 -7.02 6.72
CA PRO A 26 -35.63 -5.63 6.99
C PRO A 26 -34.42 -4.84 7.56
N PRO A 27 -34.47 -3.50 7.45
CA PRO A 27 -33.39 -2.68 8.04
C PRO A 27 -33.25 -2.92 9.53
N VAL A 28 -32.03 -2.98 10.01
CA VAL A 28 -31.74 -3.18 11.42
C VAL A 28 -31.55 -1.82 12.08
N CYS A 29 -32.31 -1.56 13.14
CA CYS A 29 -32.23 -0.32 13.91
C CYS A 29 -31.85 -0.65 15.35
N ARG A 30 -31.20 0.30 16.01
CA ARG A 30 -30.79 0.16 17.40
C ARG A 30 -31.25 1.37 18.20
N ILE A 31 -31.79 1.11 19.38
CA ILE A 31 -32.20 2.17 20.29
C ILE A 31 -31.02 2.52 21.18
N THR A 32 -30.42 3.71 20.95
CA THR A 32 -29.24 4.16 21.66
C THR A 32 -29.13 5.67 21.56
N ASP A 33 -28.24 6.27 22.37
CA ASP A 33 -27.88 7.67 22.25
C ASP A 33 -27.11 7.87 20.94
N TYR A 34 -27.68 8.67 20.04
CA TYR A 34 -27.08 8.91 18.71
C TYR A 34 -25.71 9.58 18.81
N GLY A 35 -25.54 10.54 19.71
CA GLY A 35 -24.25 11.20 19.91
C GLY A 35 -23.17 10.22 20.33
N ARG A 36 -23.50 9.31 21.24
CA ARG A 36 -22.58 8.28 21.71
C ARG A 36 -22.25 7.27 20.60
N TYR A 37 -23.27 6.87 19.84
CA TYR A 37 -23.09 5.98 18.69
C TYR A 37 -22.15 6.61 17.66
N GLN A 38 -22.39 7.87 17.31
CA GLN A 38 -21.57 8.60 16.34
C GLN A 38 -20.12 8.71 16.81
N TYR A 39 -19.90 8.98 18.09
CA TYR A 39 -18.56 9.05 18.67
C TYR A 39 -17.84 7.71 18.56
N GLN A 40 -18.52 6.61 18.87
CA GLN A 40 -17.94 5.27 18.79
C GLN A 40 -17.58 4.89 17.35
N GLU A 41 -18.42 5.25 16.38
CA GLU A 41 -18.15 5.01 14.98
C GLU A 41 -16.94 5.80 14.48
N GLN A 42 -16.82 7.07 14.89
CA GLN A 42 -15.65 7.89 14.57
C GLN A 42 -14.38 7.32 15.19
N LYS A 43 -14.46 6.87 16.42
CA LYS A 43 -13.32 6.25 17.12
C LYS A 43 -12.86 4.99 16.40
N ARG A 44 -13.82 4.15 15.99
CA ARG A 44 -13.53 2.91 15.24
C ARG A 44 -12.83 3.22 13.91
N THR A 45 -13.33 4.23 13.18
CA THR A 45 -12.75 4.66 11.92
C THR A 45 -11.33 5.18 12.08
N ARG A 46 -11.08 5.99 13.11
CA ARG A 46 -9.72 6.49 13.41
C ARG A 46 -8.76 5.36 13.74
N GLN A 47 -9.22 4.39 14.53
CA GLN A 47 -8.38 3.26 14.91
C GLN A 47 -8.07 2.36 13.73
N ALA A 48 -9.05 2.14 12.84
CA ALA A 48 -8.86 1.39 11.60
C ALA A 48 -7.81 2.06 10.70
N LYS A 49 -7.85 3.39 10.59
CA LYS A 49 -6.85 4.15 9.83
C LYS A 49 -5.45 4.04 10.42
N LYS A 50 -5.32 4.07 11.75
CA LYS A 50 -4.03 3.91 12.43
C LYS A 50 -3.43 2.53 12.22
N ASN A 51 -4.28 1.51 12.19
CA ASN A 51 -3.85 0.13 12.02
C ASN A 51 -3.62 -0.24 10.55
N GLN A 52 -4.07 0.60 9.63
CA GLN A 52 -3.87 0.36 8.21
C GLN A 52 -2.41 0.63 7.85
N LYS A 53 -1.74 -0.41 7.36
CA LYS A 53 -0.35 -0.26 6.89
C LYS A 53 -0.36 0.45 5.55
N THR A 54 0.32 1.59 5.50
CA THR A 54 0.54 2.32 4.26
C THR A 54 1.70 1.69 3.53
N ILE A 55 1.49 1.29 2.27
CA ILE A 55 2.56 0.79 1.41
C ILE A 55 3.15 1.99 0.69
N ASP A 56 4.38 2.34 1.07
CA ASP A 56 5.12 3.41 0.41
C ASP A 56 5.94 2.86 -0.75
N ILE A 57 6.17 3.70 -1.76
CA ILE A 57 7.06 3.38 -2.86
C ILE A 57 8.37 4.12 -2.63
N LYS A 58 9.44 3.36 -2.36
CA LYS A 58 10.77 3.92 -2.18
C LYS A 58 11.53 3.87 -3.50
N GLU A 59 12.21 4.95 -3.85
CA GLU A 59 12.98 5.02 -5.08
C GLU A 59 14.47 4.86 -4.78
N ILE A 60 15.13 3.99 -5.55
CA ILE A 60 16.59 3.82 -5.50
C ILE A 60 17.12 4.09 -6.90
N LYS A 61 18.12 4.97 -6.98
CA LYS A 61 18.71 5.41 -8.23
C LYS A 61 20.06 4.75 -8.46
N PHE A 62 20.24 4.24 -9.67
CA PHE A 62 21.49 3.65 -10.12
C PHE A 62 22.01 4.41 -11.33
N ARG A 63 23.29 4.25 -11.58
CA ARG A 63 23.92 4.71 -12.82
C ARG A 63 24.22 3.51 -13.72
N PRO A 64 24.24 3.68 -15.05
CA PRO A 64 24.56 2.57 -15.97
C PRO A 64 25.92 1.96 -15.72
N LYS A 65 26.87 2.75 -15.25
CA LYS A 65 28.22 2.30 -14.88
C LYS A 65 28.41 2.27 -13.38
N VAL A 66 27.54 1.51 -12.69
CA VAL A 66 27.66 1.33 -11.25
C VAL A 66 28.77 0.31 -10.96
N ASP A 67 29.63 0.60 -9.97
CA ASP A 67 30.63 -0.39 -9.55
C ASP A 67 29.98 -1.46 -8.66
N GLU A 68 30.71 -2.56 -8.46
CA GLU A 68 30.19 -3.71 -7.71
C GLU A 68 29.85 -3.36 -6.26
N HIS A 69 30.73 -2.57 -5.62
CA HIS A 69 30.52 -2.16 -4.23
C HIS A 69 29.24 -1.32 -4.07
N ASP A 70 29.06 -0.35 -4.94
CA ASP A 70 27.88 0.53 -4.92
C ASP A 70 26.60 -0.25 -5.24
N TYR A 71 26.68 -1.18 -6.19
CA TYR A 71 25.57 -2.06 -6.53
C TYR A 71 25.15 -2.90 -5.32
N GLN A 72 26.09 -3.54 -4.63
CA GLN A 72 25.80 -4.37 -3.47
C GLN A 72 25.21 -3.54 -2.32
N PHE A 73 25.71 -2.34 -2.12
CA PHE A 73 25.22 -1.41 -1.11
C PHE A 73 23.74 -1.05 -1.38
N LYS A 74 23.43 -0.67 -2.62
CA LYS A 74 22.06 -0.31 -3.00
C LYS A 74 21.13 -1.52 -2.99
N LYS A 75 21.62 -2.70 -3.36
CA LYS A 75 20.84 -3.93 -3.29
C LYS A 75 20.41 -4.22 -1.86
N LYS A 76 21.29 -4.03 -0.87
CA LYS A 76 20.94 -4.20 0.54
C LYS A 76 19.86 -3.23 1.00
N HIS A 77 19.88 -2.00 0.50
CA HIS A 77 18.83 -1.02 0.78
C HIS A 77 17.48 -1.49 0.21
N VAL A 78 17.48 -2.02 -1.00
CA VAL A 78 16.27 -2.55 -1.63
C VAL A 78 15.70 -3.71 -0.80
N GLU A 79 16.56 -4.64 -0.38
CA GLU A 79 16.15 -5.75 0.48
C GLU A 79 15.51 -5.26 1.78
N ARG A 80 16.10 -4.25 2.40
CA ARG A 80 15.59 -3.68 3.64
C ARG A 80 14.21 -3.03 3.45
N PHE A 81 14.03 -2.25 2.39
CA PHE A 81 12.73 -1.64 2.10
C PHE A 81 11.66 -2.69 1.81
N LEU A 82 12.01 -3.72 1.06
CA LEU A 82 11.10 -4.84 0.79
C LEU A 82 10.74 -5.59 2.08
N GLY A 83 11.72 -5.75 2.98
CA GLY A 83 11.48 -6.37 4.28
C GLY A 83 10.52 -5.59 5.17
N HIS A 84 10.46 -4.27 5.00
CA HIS A 84 9.49 -3.42 5.71
C HIS A 84 8.09 -3.44 5.06
N GLY A 85 7.96 -4.04 3.89
CA GLY A 85 6.69 -4.11 3.19
C GLY A 85 6.48 -3.01 2.15
N ASP A 86 7.50 -2.23 1.86
CA ASP A 86 7.44 -1.16 0.87
C ASP A 86 7.67 -1.72 -0.54
N LYS A 87 7.16 -1.00 -1.54
CA LYS A 87 7.52 -1.23 -2.93
C LYS A 87 8.78 -0.43 -3.25
N VAL A 88 9.62 -0.95 -4.12
CA VAL A 88 10.86 -0.28 -4.52
C VAL A 88 10.82 0.00 -6.01
N LYS A 89 11.01 1.28 -6.36
CA LYS A 89 11.19 1.71 -7.74
C LYS A 89 12.68 1.85 -8.01
N ALA A 90 13.25 0.89 -8.72
CA ALA A 90 14.66 0.94 -9.11
C ALA A 90 14.77 1.71 -10.42
N THR A 91 15.49 2.82 -10.40
CA THR A 91 15.61 3.74 -11.53
C THR A 91 17.06 3.86 -11.97
N ILE A 92 17.29 3.77 -13.28
CA ILE A 92 18.61 4.00 -13.89
C ILE A 92 18.57 5.35 -14.58
N PHE A 93 19.48 6.25 -14.20
CA PHE A 93 19.64 7.55 -14.84
C PHE A 93 20.71 7.50 -15.93
N PHE A 94 20.34 7.87 -17.13
CA PHE A 94 21.26 7.99 -18.25
C PHE A 94 21.60 9.46 -18.47
N ARG A 95 22.89 9.74 -18.64
CA ARG A 95 23.38 11.09 -18.93
C ARG A 95 24.08 11.10 -20.28
N GLY A 96 23.74 12.06 -21.14
CA GLY A 96 24.43 12.33 -22.39
C GLY A 96 24.63 11.09 -23.25
N ARG A 97 25.89 10.68 -23.41
CA ARG A 97 26.27 9.53 -24.25
C ARG A 97 25.73 8.19 -23.76
N GLU A 98 25.40 8.09 -22.48
CA GLU A 98 24.86 6.86 -21.90
C GLU A 98 23.50 6.50 -22.47
N MET A 99 22.75 7.47 -22.98
CA MET A 99 21.45 7.23 -23.60
C MET A 99 21.51 6.39 -24.88
N ALA A 100 22.70 6.33 -25.50
CA ALA A 100 22.92 5.46 -26.64
C ALA A 100 23.05 3.97 -26.25
N HIS A 101 23.19 3.68 -24.96
CA HIS A 101 23.41 2.34 -24.44
C HIS A 101 22.39 1.97 -23.35
N PRO A 102 21.08 1.90 -23.67
CA PRO A 102 20.07 1.53 -22.69
C PRO A 102 20.21 0.10 -22.17
N GLU A 103 20.93 -0.76 -22.90
CA GLU A 103 21.18 -2.14 -22.51
C GLU A 103 21.96 -2.26 -21.20
N PHE A 104 22.82 -1.29 -20.88
CA PHE A 104 23.55 -1.29 -19.62
C PHE A 104 22.62 -1.14 -18.42
N GLY A 105 21.66 -0.23 -18.52
CA GLY A 105 20.65 -0.05 -17.47
C GLY A 105 19.74 -1.26 -17.34
N ARG A 106 19.34 -1.82 -18.46
CA ARG A 106 18.49 -3.01 -18.46
C ARG A 106 19.22 -4.19 -17.82
N HIS A 107 20.50 -4.34 -18.07
CA HIS A 107 21.33 -5.38 -17.47
C HIS A 107 21.34 -5.26 -15.95
N ILE A 108 21.52 -4.04 -15.42
CA ILE A 108 21.53 -3.79 -13.97
C ILE A 108 20.18 -4.12 -13.35
N LEU A 109 19.09 -3.69 -13.98
CA LEU A 109 17.73 -3.95 -13.46
C LEU A 109 17.40 -5.44 -13.51
N ASN A 110 17.77 -6.13 -14.59
CA ASN A 110 17.57 -7.58 -14.69
C ASN A 110 18.38 -8.33 -13.63
N ARG A 111 19.62 -7.91 -13.39
CA ARG A 111 20.46 -8.49 -12.35
C ARG A 111 19.84 -8.29 -10.97
N LEU A 112 19.31 -7.10 -10.70
CA LEU A 112 18.65 -6.80 -9.43
C LEU A 112 17.41 -7.67 -9.21
N VAL A 113 16.58 -7.82 -10.23
CA VAL A 113 15.39 -8.67 -10.17
C VAL A 113 15.77 -10.13 -9.92
N GLU A 114 16.80 -10.62 -10.60
CA GLU A 114 17.29 -11.99 -10.46
C GLU A 114 17.89 -12.24 -9.08
N ASP A 115 18.72 -11.32 -8.60
CA ASP A 115 19.35 -11.43 -7.27
C ASP A 115 18.34 -11.42 -6.15
N LEU A 116 17.22 -10.71 -6.32
CA LEU A 116 16.18 -10.57 -5.32
C LEU A 116 14.94 -11.43 -5.60
N SER A 117 15.05 -12.39 -6.51
CA SER A 117 13.91 -13.22 -6.95
C SER A 117 13.23 -14.00 -5.81
N GLU A 118 13.96 -14.34 -4.75
CA GLU A 118 13.42 -15.07 -3.60
C GLU A 118 12.56 -14.18 -2.70
N VAL A 119 12.88 -12.89 -2.60
CA VAL A 119 12.23 -11.97 -1.68
C VAL A 119 11.36 -10.92 -2.39
N ALA A 120 11.50 -10.78 -3.69
CA ALA A 120 10.80 -9.76 -4.46
C ALA A 120 10.20 -10.32 -5.74
N SER A 121 9.09 -9.71 -6.16
CA SER A 121 8.44 -9.97 -7.44
C SER A 121 8.46 -8.70 -8.27
N GLN A 122 8.76 -8.82 -9.55
CA GLN A 122 8.75 -7.70 -10.47
C GLN A 122 7.31 -7.35 -10.85
N GLU A 123 6.87 -6.14 -10.49
CA GLU A 123 5.52 -5.68 -10.81
C GLU A 123 5.42 -5.18 -12.25
N THR A 124 6.45 -4.46 -12.71
CA THR A 124 6.51 -3.94 -14.07
C THR A 124 7.84 -4.30 -14.73
N MET A 125 7.81 -4.54 -16.03
CA MET A 125 9.04 -4.76 -16.80
C MET A 125 9.83 -3.45 -16.90
N PRO A 126 11.18 -3.51 -17.07
CA PRO A 126 11.98 -2.29 -17.25
C PRO A 126 11.46 -1.45 -18.40
N ARG A 127 11.20 -0.18 -18.13
CA ARG A 127 10.61 0.74 -19.09
C ARG A 127 11.42 2.03 -19.15
N MET A 128 11.70 2.46 -20.37
CA MET A 128 12.42 3.72 -20.61
C MET A 128 11.45 4.89 -20.67
N GLU A 129 11.70 5.89 -19.84
CA GLU A 129 10.94 7.15 -19.84
C GLU A 129 11.93 8.32 -19.87
N GLY A 130 12.02 9.01 -21.01
CA GLY A 130 12.98 10.10 -21.17
C GLY A 130 14.41 9.59 -21.00
N ASN A 131 15.12 10.10 -20.01
CA ASN A 131 16.49 9.70 -19.70
C ASN A 131 16.59 8.73 -18.53
N GLN A 132 15.47 8.09 -18.18
CA GLN A 132 15.41 7.16 -17.05
C GLN A 132 14.81 5.84 -17.48
N MET A 133 15.31 4.76 -16.90
CA MET A 133 14.72 3.43 -17.05
C MET A 133 14.37 2.94 -15.65
N HIS A 134 13.15 2.44 -15.46
CA HIS A 134 12.72 2.00 -14.13
C HIS A 134 11.95 0.69 -14.17
N THR A 135 11.97 0.00 -13.04
CA THR A 135 11.13 -1.16 -12.78
C THR A 135 10.65 -1.07 -11.33
N ILE A 136 9.50 -1.67 -11.05
CA ILE A 136 8.92 -1.68 -9.70
C ILE A 136 8.99 -3.10 -9.16
N LEU A 137 9.52 -3.23 -7.95
CA LEU A 137 9.61 -4.48 -7.22
C LEU A 137 8.68 -4.46 -6.01
N THR A 138 7.97 -5.55 -5.79
CA THR A 138 7.12 -5.73 -4.62
C THR A 138 7.65 -6.88 -3.78
N SER A 139 7.44 -6.79 -2.46
CA SER A 139 7.86 -7.86 -1.57
C SER A 139 6.92 -9.05 -1.65
N LYS A 140 7.46 -10.24 -1.82
CA LYS A 140 6.67 -11.48 -1.76
C LYS A 140 6.11 -11.72 -0.36
N THR A 141 6.81 -11.24 0.66
CA THR A 141 6.41 -11.40 2.06
C THR A 141 5.17 -10.59 2.40
N VAL A 142 4.99 -9.39 1.79
CA VAL A 142 3.83 -8.52 2.03
C VAL A 142 2.55 -9.17 1.51
N ALA A 143 2.61 -9.86 0.38
CA ALA A 143 1.45 -10.56 -0.19
C ALA A 143 0.90 -11.63 0.76
N ARG A 144 1.76 -12.20 1.63
CA ARG A 144 1.36 -13.18 2.63
C ARG A 144 0.81 -12.55 3.91
N LYS A 145 1.29 -11.34 4.28
CA LYS A 145 0.87 -10.64 5.49
C LYS A 145 -0.43 -9.84 5.31
N GLY A 146 -0.86 -9.63 4.09
CA GLY A 146 -2.09 -8.92 3.78
C GLY A 146 -3.37 -9.74 3.91
N ARG A 147 -3.29 -10.93 4.47
CA ARG A 147 -4.43 -11.82 4.70
C ARG A 147 -4.96 -11.69 6.12
#